data_fb228962392de89ca550350ec1ba5dd8
#
_entry.id   fb228962392de89ca550350ec1ba5dd8
#
_cell.length_a   1.000
_cell.length_b   1.000
_cell.length_c   1.000
_cell.angle_alpha   90.00
_cell.angle_beta   90.00
_cell.angle_gamma   90.00
#
_symmetry.space_group_name_H-M   'P 1'
#
loop_
_entity.id
_entity.type
_entity.pdbx_description
1 polymer ?
#
loop_
_entity_poly.entity_id
_entity_poly.type
_entity_poly.pdbx_seq_one_letter_code
_entity_poly.pdbx_strand_id
1 'polypeptide(L)'
;QGLKYIFIHGLGQGPDSWNKTVSCMREQEEIQCLNVFALKDGEEISYSRVYEDFSAYCESVKTEFGLCGLSLGAVIALNYVVEHPGKVTSLVLIGGQYVMPKGLLRLQNMIFRVMPNGIFKKMGLGKRELIQLTKSMMALDFKEDLEKVDCRTLIVCGEKDRANRRAAEMMAEKIPGANIKILEGCGHEVTEEAPEKLAE
;
A
#
# COMPACT_ATOMS: atom_id res chain seq x y z
N GLN A 1 19.74 18.49 1.02
CA GLN A 1 19.41 17.04 0.99
C GLN A 1 17.98 16.95 0.48
N GLY A 2 17.75 16.23 -0.62
CA GLY A 2 16.43 16.04 -1.20
C GLY A 2 15.50 15.24 -0.29
N LEU A 3 14.19 15.38 -0.48
CA LEU A 3 13.17 14.62 0.21
C LEU A 3 13.26 13.14 -0.19
N LYS A 4 13.24 12.24 0.78
CA LYS A 4 13.22 10.80 0.54
C LYS A 4 11.79 10.32 0.36
N TYR A 5 11.56 9.48 -0.65
CA TYR A 5 10.28 8.78 -0.85
C TYR A 5 10.43 7.29 -0.64
N ILE A 6 9.50 6.71 0.09
CA ILE A 6 9.42 5.27 0.37
C ILE A 6 8.19 4.73 -0.33
N PHE A 7 8.41 3.83 -1.28
CA PHE A 7 7.36 3.19 -2.08
C PHE A 7 7.10 1.78 -1.58
N ILE A 8 5.83 1.45 -1.38
CA ILE A 8 5.38 0.19 -0.76
C ILE A 8 4.43 -0.52 -1.71
N HIS A 9 4.86 -1.67 -2.23
CA HIS A 9 4.09 -2.49 -3.15
C HIS A 9 2.90 -3.19 -2.49
N GLY A 10 1.98 -3.68 -3.31
CA GLY A 10 0.83 -4.46 -2.89
C GLY A 10 1.10 -5.96 -2.77
N LEU A 11 0.04 -6.68 -2.37
CA LEU A 11 0.01 -8.12 -2.35
C LEU A 11 0.14 -8.65 -3.78
N GLY A 12 0.99 -9.66 -3.98
CA GLY A 12 1.26 -10.21 -5.30
C GLY A 12 2.29 -9.43 -6.12
N GLN A 13 2.91 -8.42 -5.53
CA GLN A 13 3.93 -7.59 -6.15
C GLN A 13 5.24 -7.62 -5.36
N GLY A 14 6.27 -7.01 -5.92
CA GLY A 14 7.55 -6.76 -5.28
C GLY A 14 8.04 -5.34 -5.55
N PRO A 15 9.24 -4.98 -5.07
CA PRO A 15 9.81 -3.64 -5.26
C PRO A 15 9.94 -3.24 -6.73
N ASP A 16 10.16 -4.19 -7.61
CA ASP A 16 10.30 -4.00 -9.06
C ASP A 16 9.01 -3.56 -9.76
N SER A 17 7.84 -3.73 -9.13
CA SER A 17 6.57 -3.25 -9.67
C SER A 17 6.54 -1.72 -9.88
N TRP A 18 7.41 -0.99 -9.17
CA TRP A 18 7.53 0.47 -9.28
C TRP A 18 8.46 0.93 -10.40
N ASN A 19 9.24 0.04 -11.03
CA ASN A 19 10.31 0.42 -11.96
C ASN A 19 9.81 1.30 -13.12
N LYS A 20 8.69 0.96 -13.73
CA LYS A 20 8.12 1.73 -14.84
C LYS A 20 7.68 3.12 -14.40
N THR A 21 7.01 3.21 -13.26
CA THR A 21 6.56 4.49 -12.69
C THR A 21 7.74 5.39 -12.38
N VAL A 22 8.74 4.87 -11.66
CA VAL A 22 9.95 5.62 -11.30
C VAL A 22 10.69 6.11 -12.54
N SER A 23 10.79 5.29 -13.59
CA SER A 23 11.45 5.68 -14.83
C SER A 23 10.74 6.83 -15.58
N CYS A 24 9.43 7.00 -15.34
CA CYS A 24 8.63 8.07 -15.94
C CYS A 24 8.63 9.36 -15.10
N MET A 25 9.14 9.33 -13.88
CA MET A 25 9.15 10.51 -13.01
C MET A 25 10.15 11.55 -13.51
N ARG A 26 9.73 12.81 -13.50
CA ARG A 26 10.56 13.93 -13.98
C ARG A 26 11.71 14.27 -13.05
N GLU A 27 11.48 14.17 -11.76
CA GLU A 27 12.47 14.41 -10.73
C GLU A 27 12.82 13.07 -10.10
N GLN A 28 14.08 12.68 -10.24
CA GLN A 28 14.61 11.50 -9.58
C GLN A 28 15.08 11.90 -8.18
N GLU A 29 14.15 12.20 -7.32
CA GLU A 29 14.41 12.33 -5.89
C GLU A 29 14.84 10.96 -5.34
N GLU A 30 15.34 10.92 -4.13
CA GLU A 30 15.76 9.67 -3.52
C GLU A 30 14.54 8.76 -3.24
N ILE A 31 14.32 7.77 -4.11
CA ILE A 31 13.20 6.83 -4.03
C ILE A 31 13.72 5.49 -3.54
N GLN A 32 13.13 4.99 -2.46
CA GLN A 32 13.38 3.66 -1.93
C GLN A 32 12.14 2.79 -2.10
N CYS A 33 12.23 1.79 -2.97
CA CYS A 33 11.20 0.77 -3.12
C CYS A 33 11.47 -0.39 -2.16
N LEU A 34 10.61 -0.58 -1.17
CA LEU A 34 10.79 -1.61 -0.15
C LEU A 34 10.20 -2.95 -0.59
N ASN A 35 10.86 -4.04 -0.18
CA ASN A 35 10.27 -5.37 -0.20
C ASN A 35 9.66 -5.66 1.17
N VAL A 36 8.34 -5.51 1.31
CA VAL A 36 7.65 -5.71 2.58
C VAL A 36 7.51 -7.18 2.98
N PHE A 37 7.84 -8.10 2.08
CA PHE A 37 7.82 -9.54 2.31
C PHE A 37 9.20 -10.16 2.48
N ALA A 38 10.24 -9.35 2.67
CA ALA A 38 11.60 -9.82 2.99
C ALA A 38 11.64 -10.36 4.42
N LEU A 39 11.02 -11.51 4.64
CA LEU A 39 10.96 -12.18 5.94
C LEU A 39 12.24 -12.98 6.16
N LYS A 40 12.66 -13.08 7.43
CA LYS A 40 13.71 -14.00 7.84
C LYS A 40 13.17 -15.43 7.78
N ASP A 41 14.03 -16.37 7.41
CA ASP A 41 13.69 -17.79 7.35
C ASP A 41 13.10 -18.29 8.68
N GLY A 42 11.98 -19.01 8.59
CA GLY A 42 11.31 -19.62 9.73
C GLY A 42 10.40 -18.71 10.55
N GLU A 43 10.22 -17.45 10.16
CA GLU A 43 9.28 -16.55 10.82
C GLU A 43 7.86 -16.72 10.28
N GLU A 44 6.88 -16.70 11.19
CA GLU A 44 5.47 -16.70 10.83
C GLU A 44 5.05 -15.34 10.28
N ILE A 45 4.37 -15.35 9.13
CA ILE A 45 3.89 -14.10 8.53
C ILE A 45 2.57 -13.65 9.15
N SER A 46 2.53 -12.39 9.53
CA SER A 46 1.31 -11.68 9.93
C SER A 46 1.40 -10.22 9.51
N TYR A 47 0.27 -9.54 9.46
CA TYR A 47 0.27 -8.10 9.20
C TYR A 47 1.08 -7.34 10.26
N SER A 48 0.94 -7.68 11.53
CA SER A 48 1.71 -7.05 12.61
C SER A 48 3.21 -7.15 12.35
N ARG A 49 3.70 -8.31 11.94
CA ARG A 49 5.13 -8.51 11.65
C ARG A 49 5.59 -7.66 10.47
N VAL A 50 4.84 -7.68 9.37
CA VAL A 50 5.14 -6.85 8.19
C VAL A 50 5.15 -5.38 8.57
N TYR A 51 4.17 -4.94 9.34
CA TYR A 51 4.08 -3.56 9.79
C TYR A 51 5.21 -3.17 10.76
N GLU A 52 5.56 -4.01 11.72
CA GLU A 52 6.68 -3.77 12.66
C GLU A 52 8.00 -3.61 11.92
N ASP A 53 8.30 -4.47 10.95
CA ASP A 53 9.51 -4.38 10.13
C ASP A 53 9.52 -3.08 9.30
N PHE A 54 8.41 -2.71 8.72
CA PHE A 54 8.25 -1.45 8.01
C PHE A 54 8.44 -0.24 8.93
N SER A 55 7.81 -0.24 10.09
CA SER A 55 7.93 0.83 11.10
C SER A 55 9.37 0.99 11.57
N ALA A 56 10.06 -0.12 11.85
CA ALA A 56 11.47 -0.09 12.24
C ALA A 56 12.35 0.52 11.13
N TYR A 57 12.09 0.20 9.88
CA TYR A 57 12.77 0.83 8.75
C TYR A 57 12.54 2.35 8.73
N CYS A 58 11.31 2.81 8.85
CA CYS A 58 10.98 4.23 8.88
C CYS A 58 11.64 4.97 10.04
N GLU A 59 11.70 4.35 11.23
CA GLU A 59 12.38 4.93 12.40
C GLU A 59 13.89 5.07 12.17
N SER A 60 14.50 4.25 11.31
CA SER A 60 15.91 4.35 10.95
C SER A 60 16.23 5.53 10.00
N VAL A 61 15.22 6.05 9.32
CA VAL A 61 15.37 7.18 8.38
C VAL A 61 15.51 8.48 9.17
N LYS A 62 16.63 9.17 8.97
CA LYS A 62 16.96 10.40 9.72
C LYS A 62 16.43 11.68 9.10
N THR A 63 16.03 11.64 7.85
CA THR A 63 15.48 12.78 7.11
C THR A 63 13.96 12.71 7.05
N GLU A 64 13.33 13.82 6.70
CA GLU A 64 11.90 13.81 6.34
C GLU A 64 11.67 12.93 5.11
N PHE A 65 10.52 12.28 5.03
CA PHE A 65 10.18 11.40 3.93
C PHE A 65 8.68 11.42 3.61
N GLY A 66 8.38 11.09 2.36
CA GLY A 66 7.03 10.81 1.90
C GLY A 66 6.79 9.31 1.79
N LEU A 67 5.53 8.89 1.86
CA LEU A 67 5.10 7.51 1.66
C LEU A 67 4.17 7.40 0.45
N CYS A 68 4.38 6.39 -0.37
CA CYS A 68 3.50 6.02 -1.47
C CYS A 68 3.23 4.52 -1.42
N GLY A 69 1.98 4.15 -1.20
CA GLY A 69 1.59 2.74 -1.07
C GLY A 69 0.47 2.33 -2.01
N LEU A 70 0.60 1.13 -2.58
CA LEU A 70 -0.41 0.51 -3.43
C LEU A 70 -1.05 -0.69 -2.71
N SER A 71 -2.38 -0.72 -2.63
CA SER A 71 -3.16 -1.83 -2.06
C SER A 71 -2.76 -2.13 -0.60
N LEU A 72 -2.14 -3.27 -0.31
CA LEU A 72 -1.57 -3.56 1.00
C LEU A 72 -0.58 -2.48 1.44
N GLY A 73 0.24 -1.99 0.52
CA GLY A 73 1.18 -0.89 0.80
C GLY A 73 0.48 0.39 1.24
N ALA A 74 -0.72 0.68 0.72
CA ALA A 74 -1.53 1.82 1.16
C ALA A 74 -2.03 1.64 2.59
N VAL A 75 -2.44 0.43 2.97
CA VAL A 75 -2.85 0.12 4.35
C VAL A 75 -1.68 0.32 5.33
N ILE A 76 -0.50 -0.17 4.98
CA ILE A 76 0.72 -0.02 5.79
C ILE A 76 1.09 1.47 5.94
N ALA A 77 1.06 2.23 4.85
CA ALA A 77 1.38 3.65 4.87
C ALA A 77 0.39 4.46 5.73
N LEU A 78 -0.91 4.20 5.59
CA LEU A 78 -1.94 4.84 6.40
C LEU A 78 -1.76 4.54 7.89
N ASN A 79 -1.53 3.27 8.23
CA ASN A 79 -1.28 2.84 9.59
C ASN A 79 -0.09 3.59 10.21
N TYR A 80 1.01 3.68 9.47
CA TYR A 80 2.20 4.40 9.95
C TYR A 80 1.93 5.88 10.22
N VAL A 81 1.27 6.57 9.30
CA VAL A 81 0.95 8.00 9.45
C VAL A 81 0.04 8.26 10.66
N VAL A 82 -0.94 7.38 10.87
CA VAL A 82 -1.86 7.48 12.03
C VAL A 82 -1.12 7.30 13.36
N GLU A 83 -0.18 6.37 13.43
CA GLU A 83 0.57 6.08 14.66
C GLU A 83 1.75 7.02 14.91
N HIS A 84 2.26 7.70 13.87
CA HIS A 84 3.44 8.55 13.94
C HIS A 84 3.16 9.96 13.37
N PRO A 85 2.31 10.76 14.02
CA PRO A 85 2.01 12.12 13.57
C PRO A 85 3.28 12.97 13.42
N GLY A 86 3.34 13.76 12.35
CA GLY A 86 4.47 14.66 12.08
C GLY A 86 5.71 14.02 11.49
N LYS A 87 5.74 12.69 11.30
CA LYS A 87 6.90 11.98 10.73
C LYS A 87 6.93 11.98 9.19
N VAL A 88 5.78 12.00 8.57
CA VAL A 88 5.60 11.89 7.12
C VAL A 88 5.18 13.23 6.56
N THR A 89 5.85 13.70 5.51
CA THR A 89 5.57 15.00 4.87
C THR A 89 4.48 14.92 3.82
N SER A 90 4.39 13.79 3.13
CA SER A 90 3.37 13.55 2.10
C SER A 90 3.00 12.07 2.04
N LEU A 91 1.75 11.81 1.67
CA LEU A 91 1.17 10.47 1.63
C LEU A 91 0.41 10.28 0.32
N VAL A 92 0.72 9.22 -0.40
CA VAL A 92 -0.02 8.78 -1.59
C VAL A 92 -0.60 7.40 -1.33
N LEU A 93 -1.91 7.28 -1.35
CA LEU A 93 -2.65 6.03 -1.13
C LEU A 93 -3.32 5.60 -2.42
N ILE A 94 -2.90 4.46 -2.98
CA ILE A 94 -3.35 3.96 -4.28
C ILE A 94 -4.11 2.66 -4.09
N GLY A 95 -5.37 2.62 -4.50
CA GLY A 95 -6.20 1.41 -4.45
C GLY A 95 -6.27 0.76 -3.07
N GLY A 96 -6.29 1.56 -2.01
CA GLY A 96 -6.25 1.12 -0.63
C GLY A 96 -7.62 1.07 0.05
N GLN A 97 -7.61 0.53 1.26
CA GLN A 97 -8.75 0.47 2.17
C GLN A 97 -8.36 1.08 3.51
N TYR A 98 -9.34 1.56 4.26
CA TYR A 98 -9.17 2.06 5.63
C TYR A 98 -9.89 1.20 6.67
N VAL A 99 -10.85 0.41 6.24
CA VAL A 99 -11.48 -0.69 7.00
C VAL A 99 -11.39 -1.93 6.14
N MET A 100 -10.87 -3.03 6.70
CA MET A 100 -10.71 -4.24 5.91
C MET A 100 -12.08 -4.85 5.60
N PRO A 101 -12.41 -5.03 4.31
CA PRO A 101 -13.68 -5.61 3.89
C PRO A 101 -13.66 -7.12 4.16
N LYS A 102 -14.08 -7.51 5.37
CA LYS A 102 -14.02 -8.90 5.87
C LYS A 102 -14.58 -9.93 4.90
N GLY A 103 -15.68 -9.59 4.22
CA GLY A 103 -16.28 -10.47 3.21
C GLY A 103 -15.38 -10.68 2.00
N LEU A 104 -14.73 -9.61 1.50
CA LEU A 104 -13.80 -9.67 0.39
C LEU A 104 -12.55 -10.46 0.75
N LEU A 105 -11.99 -10.25 1.95
CA LEU A 105 -10.84 -11.00 2.45
C LEU A 105 -11.15 -12.49 2.64
N ARG A 106 -12.35 -12.81 3.12
CA ARG A 106 -12.81 -14.21 3.20
C ARG A 106 -12.92 -14.86 1.82
N LEU A 107 -13.46 -14.13 0.84
CA LEU A 107 -13.53 -14.59 -0.54
C LEU A 107 -12.13 -14.80 -1.14
N GLN A 108 -11.20 -13.87 -0.93
CA GLN A 108 -9.81 -14.00 -1.34
C GLN A 108 -9.16 -15.25 -0.72
N ASN A 109 -9.36 -15.49 0.56
CA ASN A 109 -8.85 -16.69 1.24
C ASN A 109 -9.41 -17.99 0.66
N MET A 110 -10.68 -18.00 0.28
CA MET A 110 -11.29 -19.13 -0.38
C MET A 110 -10.66 -19.37 -1.77
N ILE A 111 -10.47 -18.33 -2.54
CA ILE A 111 -9.81 -18.39 -3.85
C ILE A 111 -8.36 -18.91 -3.69
N PHE A 112 -7.61 -18.37 -2.76
CA PHE A 112 -6.23 -18.79 -2.50
C PHE A 112 -6.11 -20.27 -2.12
N ARG A 113 -7.11 -20.86 -1.47
CA ARG A 113 -7.10 -22.28 -1.12
C ARG A 113 -7.22 -23.20 -2.33
N VAL A 114 -7.87 -22.73 -3.41
CA VAL A 114 -8.09 -23.52 -4.61
C VAL A 114 -7.12 -23.20 -5.75
N MET A 115 -6.33 -22.12 -5.63
CA MET A 115 -5.35 -21.74 -6.66
C MET A 115 -4.12 -22.67 -6.65
N PRO A 116 -3.54 -22.98 -7.83
CA PRO A 116 -2.29 -23.73 -7.91
C PRO A 116 -1.11 -23.03 -7.24
N ASN A 117 -0.26 -23.80 -6.55
CA ASN A 117 0.90 -23.26 -5.83
C ASN A 117 1.90 -22.48 -6.70
N GLY A 118 2.00 -22.81 -7.99
CA GLY A 118 2.91 -22.12 -8.91
C GLY A 118 2.60 -20.64 -9.12
N ILE A 119 1.34 -20.23 -8.95
CA ILE A 119 0.94 -18.83 -9.06
C ILE A 119 1.47 -18.03 -7.85
N PHE A 120 1.48 -18.62 -6.67
CA PHE A 120 1.94 -17.96 -5.43
C PHE A 120 3.45 -17.69 -5.43
N LYS A 121 4.26 -18.53 -6.08
CA LYS A 121 5.70 -18.27 -6.24
C LYS A 121 5.98 -16.95 -6.96
N LYS A 122 5.15 -16.61 -7.96
CA LYS A 122 5.26 -15.32 -8.67
C LYS A 122 4.90 -14.14 -7.78
N MET A 123 4.10 -14.37 -6.74
CA MET A 123 3.67 -13.34 -5.78
C MET A 123 4.68 -13.12 -4.63
N GLY A 124 5.78 -13.85 -4.59
CA GLY A 124 6.82 -13.70 -3.57
C GLY A 124 6.50 -14.34 -2.21
N LEU A 125 5.35 -14.98 -2.07
CA LEU A 125 4.90 -15.69 -0.86
C LEU A 125 4.24 -17.01 -1.24
N GLY A 126 4.26 -17.99 -0.33
CA GLY A 126 3.49 -19.20 -0.46
C GLY A 126 1.99 -18.99 -0.19
N LYS A 127 1.16 -19.91 -0.64
CA LYS A 127 -0.29 -19.86 -0.45
C LYS A 127 -0.69 -19.77 1.02
N ARG A 128 -0.04 -20.57 1.86
CA ARG A 128 -0.32 -20.61 3.31
C ARG A 128 -0.03 -19.25 3.95
N GLU A 129 1.10 -18.66 3.62
CA GLU A 129 1.55 -17.36 4.12
C GLU A 129 0.59 -16.25 3.70
N LEU A 130 0.11 -16.26 2.47
CA LEU A 130 -0.87 -15.28 1.99
C LEU A 130 -2.21 -15.39 2.71
N ILE A 131 -2.68 -16.60 2.98
CA ILE A 131 -3.90 -16.85 3.74
C ILE A 131 -3.75 -16.36 5.18
N GLN A 132 -2.62 -16.63 5.82
CA GLN A 132 -2.32 -16.17 7.18
C GLN A 132 -2.28 -14.63 7.24
N LEU A 133 -1.58 -14.00 6.30
CA LEU A 133 -1.48 -12.55 6.21
C LEU A 133 -2.86 -11.89 6.08
N THR A 134 -3.67 -12.32 5.11
CA THR A 134 -5.00 -11.74 4.89
C THR A 134 -5.94 -11.95 6.08
N LYS A 135 -5.86 -13.08 6.75
CA LYS A 135 -6.63 -13.32 7.99
C LYS A 135 -6.22 -12.36 9.10
N SER A 136 -4.92 -12.11 9.27
CA SER A 136 -4.42 -11.19 10.31
C SER A 136 -4.82 -9.73 10.07
N MET A 137 -5.19 -9.37 8.83
CA MET A 137 -5.64 -8.04 8.47
C MET A 137 -7.12 -7.76 8.74
N MET A 138 -7.93 -8.78 8.98
CA MET A 138 -9.40 -8.63 9.05
C MET A 138 -9.89 -7.71 10.15
N ALA A 139 -9.10 -7.49 11.21
CA ALA A 139 -9.45 -6.63 12.33
C ALA A 139 -9.01 -5.17 12.15
N LEU A 140 -8.28 -4.85 11.07
CA LEU A 140 -7.80 -3.49 10.84
C LEU A 140 -8.96 -2.55 10.52
N ASP A 141 -9.01 -1.44 11.27
CA ASP A 141 -10.02 -0.40 11.12
C ASP A 141 -9.42 0.96 11.47
N PHE A 142 -9.29 1.84 10.48
CA PHE A 142 -8.78 3.20 10.63
C PHE A 142 -9.86 4.26 10.46
N LYS A 143 -11.13 3.87 10.52
CA LYS A 143 -12.26 4.79 10.26
C LYS A 143 -12.21 6.04 11.13
N GLU A 144 -11.96 5.87 12.42
CA GLU A 144 -11.91 6.97 13.38
C GLU A 144 -10.57 7.74 13.34
N ASP A 145 -9.60 7.22 12.60
CA ASP A 145 -8.24 7.78 12.55
C ASP A 145 -7.99 8.65 11.31
N LEU A 146 -8.87 8.62 10.32
CA LEU A 146 -8.68 9.36 9.07
C LEU A 146 -8.55 10.88 9.29
N GLU A 147 -9.29 11.44 10.23
CA GLU A 147 -9.24 12.86 10.59
C GLU A 147 -7.93 13.26 11.27
N LYS A 148 -7.16 12.30 11.78
CA LYS A 148 -5.87 12.51 12.44
C LYS A 148 -4.69 12.59 11.46
N VAL A 149 -4.90 12.24 10.21
CA VAL A 149 -3.84 12.33 9.18
C VAL A 149 -3.50 13.80 8.97
N ASP A 150 -2.27 14.16 9.28
CA ASP A 150 -1.81 15.56 9.36
C ASP A 150 -0.89 16.00 8.21
N CYS A 151 -0.58 15.09 7.29
CA CYS A 151 0.28 15.37 6.17
C CYS A 151 -0.51 15.60 4.86
N ARG A 152 0.16 16.23 3.90
CA ARG A 152 -0.36 16.39 2.54
C ARG A 152 -0.66 15.02 1.94
N THR A 153 -1.90 14.80 1.49
CA THR A 153 -2.37 13.47 1.05
C THR A 153 -3.00 13.51 -0.34
N LEU A 154 -2.61 12.55 -1.18
CA LEU A 154 -3.22 12.24 -2.46
C LEU A 154 -3.78 10.82 -2.44
N ILE A 155 -5.05 10.69 -2.77
CA ILE A 155 -5.73 9.41 -2.94
C ILE A 155 -5.82 9.12 -4.45
N VAL A 156 -5.37 7.93 -4.86
CA VAL A 156 -5.39 7.49 -6.26
C VAL A 156 -6.18 6.20 -6.38
N CYS A 157 -7.06 6.13 -7.38
CA CYS A 157 -7.82 4.91 -7.67
C CYS A 157 -8.01 4.78 -9.18
N GLY A 158 -7.84 3.58 -9.71
CA GLY A 158 -8.21 3.30 -11.09
C GLY A 158 -9.72 3.39 -11.28
N GLU A 159 -10.17 3.94 -12.40
CA GLU A 159 -11.60 4.07 -12.74
C GLU A 159 -12.35 2.74 -12.65
N LYS A 160 -11.70 1.65 -13.09
CA LYS A 160 -12.26 0.30 -13.11
C LYS A 160 -12.07 -0.49 -11.80
N ASP A 161 -11.35 0.07 -10.85
CA ASP A 161 -11.16 -0.55 -9.52
C ASP A 161 -12.37 -0.30 -8.62
N ARG A 162 -13.47 -0.96 -8.94
CA ARG A 162 -14.76 -0.78 -8.26
C ARG A 162 -14.71 -1.18 -6.78
N ALA A 163 -13.89 -2.16 -6.44
CA ALA A 163 -13.76 -2.64 -5.06
C ALA A 163 -13.21 -1.57 -4.10
N ASN A 164 -12.33 -0.69 -4.60
CA ASN A 164 -11.65 0.32 -3.80
C ASN A 164 -12.16 1.74 -4.03
N ARG A 165 -13.05 1.95 -5.00
CA ARG A 165 -13.54 3.29 -5.39
C ARG A 165 -14.22 4.02 -4.23
N ARG A 166 -15.14 3.36 -3.55
CA ARG A 166 -15.85 3.96 -2.41
C ARG A 166 -14.92 4.30 -1.26
N ALA A 167 -13.96 3.41 -0.97
CA ALA A 167 -12.96 3.66 0.06
C ALA A 167 -12.09 4.88 -0.29
N ALA A 168 -11.68 5.01 -1.55
CA ALA A 168 -10.92 6.16 -2.04
C ALA A 168 -11.69 7.48 -1.83
N GLU A 169 -12.95 7.51 -2.20
CA GLU A 169 -13.83 8.68 -2.03
C GLU A 169 -14.00 9.05 -0.55
N MET A 170 -14.21 8.07 0.32
CA MET A 170 -14.34 8.28 1.76
C MET A 170 -13.04 8.78 2.40
N MET A 171 -11.90 8.22 2.03
CA MET A 171 -10.61 8.71 2.52
C MET A 171 -10.35 10.15 2.08
N ALA A 172 -10.66 10.49 0.83
CA ALA A 172 -10.51 11.86 0.32
C ALA A 172 -11.43 12.86 1.05
N GLU A 173 -12.62 12.42 1.45
CA GLU A 173 -13.56 13.25 2.21
C GLU A 173 -13.12 13.45 3.66
N LYS A 174 -12.61 12.40 4.33
CA LYS A 174 -12.32 12.38 5.77
C LYS A 174 -10.92 12.83 6.14
N ILE A 175 -9.93 12.60 5.28
CA ILE A 175 -8.57 13.07 5.52
C ILE A 175 -8.48 14.56 5.22
N PRO A 176 -8.08 15.39 6.20
CA PRO A 176 -8.05 16.85 6.03
C PRO A 176 -7.16 17.27 4.86
N GLY A 177 -7.72 18.06 3.92
CA GLY A 177 -6.98 18.60 2.77
C GLY A 177 -6.58 17.58 1.72
N ALA A 178 -7.07 16.34 1.78
CA ALA A 178 -6.75 15.31 0.80
C ALA A 178 -7.38 15.62 -0.57
N ASN A 179 -6.62 15.28 -1.63
CA ASN A 179 -7.09 15.30 -3.00
C ASN A 179 -7.31 13.86 -3.49
N ILE A 180 -8.19 13.70 -4.47
CA ILE A 180 -8.42 12.42 -5.13
C ILE A 180 -8.15 12.52 -6.63
N LYS A 181 -7.48 11.52 -7.17
CA LYS A 181 -7.24 11.36 -8.61
C LYS A 181 -7.75 10.00 -9.07
N ILE A 182 -8.69 10.00 -10.00
CA ILE A 182 -9.17 8.79 -10.65
C ILE A 182 -8.45 8.63 -11.97
N LEU A 183 -7.76 7.50 -12.15
CA LEU A 183 -7.03 7.19 -13.38
C LEU A 183 -7.96 6.50 -14.38
N GLU A 184 -8.27 7.24 -15.44
CA GLU A 184 -9.18 6.80 -16.50
C GLU A 184 -8.68 5.52 -17.18
N GLY A 185 -9.58 4.58 -17.42
CA GLY A 185 -9.31 3.33 -18.11
C GLY A 185 -8.49 2.30 -17.31
N CYS A 186 -8.08 2.60 -16.09
CA CYS A 186 -7.22 1.75 -15.27
C CYS A 186 -8.01 0.92 -14.26
N GLY A 187 -7.52 -0.29 -14.01
CA GLY A 187 -7.97 -1.17 -12.93
C GLY A 187 -7.17 -0.95 -11.64
N HIS A 188 -7.00 -2.02 -10.88
CA HIS A 188 -6.33 -1.98 -9.57
C HIS A 188 -4.80 -1.81 -9.67
N GLU A 189 -4.16 -2.46 -10.62
CA GLU A 189 -2.70 -2.46 -10.78
C GLU A 189 -2.22 -1.29 -11.64
N VAL A 190 -2.38 -0.07 -11.13
CA VAL A 190 -2.07 1.16 -11.87
C VAL A 190 -0.58 1.30 -12.23
N THR A 191 0.33 0.68 -11.47
CA THR A 191 1.77 0.66 -11.76
C THR A 191 2.09 -0.07 -13.07
N GLU A 192 1.29 -1.05 -13.44
CA GLU A 192 1.42 -1.79 -14.69
C GLU A 192 0.57 -1.20 -15.81
N GLU A 193 -0.65 -0.75 -15.50
CA GLU A 193 -1.62 -0.29 -16.49
C GLU A 193 -1.40 1.17 -16.93
N ALA A 194 -0.92 2.04 -16.04
CA ALA A 194 -0.73 3.46 -16.34
C ALA A 194 0.47 4.07 -15.58
N PRO A 195 1.69 3.52 -15.74
CA PRO A 195 2.87 4.02 -15.01
C PRO A 195 3.19 5.48 -15.31
N GLU A 196 2.95 5.95 -16.53
CA GLU A 196 3.19 7.34 -16.95
C GLU A 196 2.23 8.30 -16.25
N LYS A 197 0.93 8.00 -16.25
CA LYS A 197 -0.08 8.81 -15.54
C LYS A 197 0.13 8.81 -14.03
N LEU A 198 0.59 7.70 -13.48
CA LEU A 198 0.88 7.61 -12.06
C LEU A 198 2.11 8.44 -11.68
N ALA A 199 3.11 8.53 -12.57
CA ALA A 199 4.32 9.31 -12.35
C ALA A 199 4.10 10.83 -12.38
N GLU A 200 3.06 11.31 -13.05
CA GLU A 200 2.66 12.74 -13.08
C GLU A 200 2.22 13.24 -11.69
#